data_7caf96ab4e50458b265254ac4a0d91ca
#
_entry.id   7caf96ab4e50458b265254ac4a0d91ca
#
_cell.length_a   1.000
_cell.length_b   1.000
_cell.length_c   1.000
_cell.angle_alpha   90.00
_cell.angle_beta   90.00
_cell.angle_gamma   90.00
#
_symmetry.space_group_name_H-M   'P 1'
#
loop_
_entity.id
_entity.type
_entity.pdbx_description
1 polymer ?
#
loop_
_entity_poly.entity_id
_entity_poly.type
_entity_poly.pdbx_seq_one_letter_code
_entity_poly.pdbx_strand_id
1 'polypeptide(L)'
;MEGLVESAHRVQSAGMSLLIDLYYSDSWTVTEKNTAPAAWTSIVNVPEVMADSVYKYTYNTLMELEERGITPAAVQIGANCDENVLVLNSNHSDPLDVKRNVMLLNASVKAINDFNKKCG
;
A
#
# COMPACT_ATOMS: atom_id res chain seq x y z
N MET A 1 0.50 13.33 4.08
CA MET A 1 -0.95 13.10 4.33
C MET A 1 -1.80 14.33 4.04
N GLU A 2 -1.38 15.53 4.43
CA GLU A 2 -2.17 16.76 4.22
C GLU A 2 -2.52 17.04 2.74
N GLY A 3 -1.56 16.92 1.83
CA GLY A 3 -1.82 17.12 0.40
C GLY A 3 -2.80 16.10 -0.18
N LEU A 4 -2.70 14.85 0.27
CA LEU A 4 -3.64 13.80 -0.11
C LEU A 4 -5.05 14.10 0.39
N VAL A 5 -5.18 14.52 1.64
CA VAL A 5 -6.46 14.85 2.28
C VAL A 5 -7.14 15.99 1.53
N GLU A 6 -6.40 17.05 1.23
CA GLU A 6 -6.94 18.19 0.49
C GLU A 6 -7.44 17.78 -0.92
N SER A 7 -6.62 17.02 -1.65
CA SER A 7 -6.99 16.54 -2.99
C SER A 7 -8.21 15.62 -2.93
N ALA A 8 -8.26 14.73 -1.94
CA ALA A 8 -9.38 13.81 -1.76
C ALA A 8 -10.69 14.56 -1.44
N HIS A 9 -10.64 15.59 -0.60
CA HIS A 9 -11.81 16.42 -0.31
C HIS A 9 -12.31 17.13 -1.56
N ARG A 10 -11.42 17.63 -2.41
CA ARG A 10 -11.80 18.25 -3.69
C ARG A 10 -12.51 17.27 -4.61
N VAL A 11 -12.00 16.04 -4.71
CA VAL A 11 -12.62 14.99 -5.53
C VAL A 11 -14.02 14.66 -5.03
N GLN A 12 -14.18 14.45 -3.74
CA GLN A 12 -15.47 14.14 -3.12
C GLN A 12 -16.46 15.31 -3.26
N SER A 13 -15.99 16.54 -3.05
CA SER A 13 -16.82 17.74 -3.18
C SER A 13 -17.30 17.96 -4.61
N ALA A 14 -16.57 17.49 -5.61
CA ALA A 14 -16.97 17.53 -7.01
C ALA A 14 -17.96 16.42 -7.39
N GLY A 15 -18.35 15.56 -6.45
CA GLY A 15 -19.27 14.45 -6.70
C GLY A 15 -18.64 13.27 -7.42
N MET A 16 -17.32 13.20 -7.47
CA MET A 16 -16.60 12.10 -8.11
C MET A 16 -16.26 11.00 -7.11
N SER A 17 -16.21 9.75 -7.58
CA SER A 17 -15.70 8.64 -6.80
C SER A 17 -14.20 8.72 -6.68
N LEU A 18 -13.67 8.33 -5.51
CA LEU A 18 -12.26 8.43 -5.19
C LEU A 18 -11.62 7.05 -5.21
N LEU A 19 -10.51 6.92 -5.94
CA LEU A 19 -9.60 5.78 -5.86
C LEU A 19 -8.32 6.24 -5.18
N ILE A 20 -7.92 5.55 -4.13
CA ILE A 20 -6.65 5.78 -3.42
C ILE A 20 -5.67 4.69 -3.82
N ASP A 21 -4.47 5.09 -4.24
CA ASP A 21 -3.37 4.17 -4.50
C ASP A 21 -2.40 4.20 -3.30
N LEU A 22 -2.27 3.06 -2.63
CA LEU A 22 -1.34 2.90 -1.52
C LEU A 22 0.05 2.51 -2.05
N TYR A 23 0.94 3.43 -1.95
CA TYR A 23 2.25 3.42 -2.54
C TYR A 23 3.29 3.15 -1.45
N TYR A 24 3.69 1.92 -1.29
CA TYR A 24 4.49 1.50 -0.12
C TYR A 24 5.96 1.90 -0.17
N SER A 25 6.48 2.32 -1.32
CA SER A 25 7.86 2.76 -1.46
C SER A 25 8.03 4.25 -1.15
N ASP A 26 9.21 4.66 -0.72
CA ASP A 26 9.54 6.07 -0.47
C ASP A 26 9.72 6.88 -1.76
N SER A 27 9.98 6.21 -2.86
CA SER A 27 10.22 6.84 -4.15
C SER A 27 9.24 6.33 -5.20
N TRP A 28 9.12 7.05 -6.29
CA TRP A 28 8.26 6.64 -7.41
C TRP A 28 8.67 5.27 -7.92
N THR A 29 7.75 4.31 -7.93
CA THR A 29 8.01 2.96 -8.43
C THR A 29 7.84 2.92 -9.94
N VAL A 30 8.80 2.29 -10.60
CA VAL A 30 8.70 1.84 -11.97
C VAL A 30 8.97 0.33 -11.97
N THR A 31 8.79 -0.33 -13.11
CA THR A 31 8.88 -1.79 -13.21
C THR A 31 10.10 -2.39 -12.52
N GLU A 32 11.23 -1.70 -12.56
CA GLU A 32 12.50 -2.19 -12.00
C GLU A 32 12.84 -1.54 -10.64
N LYS A 33 11.89 -0.86 -10.00
CA LYS A 33 12.17 -0.09 -8.78
C LYS A 33 11.05 -0.17 -7.77
N ASN A 34 10.65 -1.38 -7.43
CA ASN A 34 9.71 -1.58 -6.34
C ASN A 34 10.49 -1.89 -5.05
N THR A 35 11.10 -0.85 -4.49
CA THR A 35 11.96 -0.98 -3.31
C THR A 35 11.21 -0.70 -2.03
N ALA A 36 11.62 -1.38 -0.95
CA ALA A 36 11.06 -1.15 0.38
C ALA A 36 11.39 0.26 0.85
N PRO A 37 10.48 0.91 1.60
CA PRO A 37 10.78 2.19 2.22
C PRO A 37 11.91 2.03 3.25
N ALA A 38 12.62 3.12 3.52
CA ALA A 38 13.76 3.11 4.43
C ALA A 38 13.40 2.54 5.80
N ALA A 39 12.20 2.79 6.29
CA ALA A 39 11.71 2.29 7.57
C ALA A 39 11.63 0.75 7.63
N TRP A 40 11.53 0.06 6.48
CA TRP A 40 11.37 -1.39 6.40
C TRP A 40 12.60 -2.13 5.88
N THR A 41 13.70 -1.44 5.66
CA THR A 41 14.92 -2.02 5.09
C THR A 41 15.43 -3.20 5.92
N SER A 42 15.37 -3.11 7.25
CA SER A 42 15.85 -4.15 8.16
C SER A 42 15.01 -5.42 8.18
N ILE A 43 13.78 -5.38 7.66
CA ILE A 43 12.85 -6.52 7.67
C ILE A 43 12.57 -7.10 6.29
N VAL A 44 13.28 -6.64 5.27
CA VAL A 44 13.06 -7.08 3.86
C VAL A 44 13.21 -8.60 3.72
N ASN A 45 14.14 -9.21 4.46
CA ASN A 45 14.38 -10.65 4.40
C ASN A 45 13.53 -11.46 5.39
N VAL A 46 12.59 -10.83 6.09
CA VAL A 46 11.67 -11.49 7.03
C VAL A 46 10.23 -11.20 6.56
N PRO A 47 9.73 -11.98 5.58
CA PRO A 47 8.44 -11.68 4.93
C PRO A 47 7.27 -11.57 5.89
N GLU A 48 7.25 -12.37 6.95
CA GLU A 48 6.18 -12.37 7.95
C GLU A 48 6.12 -11.04 8.71
N VAL A 49 7.27 -10.49 9.06
CA VAL A 49 7.36 -9.18 9.74
C VAL A 49 7.04 -8.05 8.76
N MET A 50 7.53 -8.16 7.54
CA MET A 50 7.21 -7.19 6.48
C MET A 50 5.70 -7.17 6.20
N ALA A 51 5.07 -8.33 6.10
CA ALA A 51 3.62 -8.45 5.91
C ALA A 51 2.85 -7.77 7.05
N ASP A 52 3.30 -7.93 8.29
CA ASP A 52 2.70 -7.24 9.43
C ASP A 52 2.81 -5.72 9.31
N SER A 53 3.95 -5.23 8.84
CA SER A 53 4.15 -3.80 8.60
C SER A 53 3.27 -3.28 7.47
N VAL A 54 3.13 -4.02 6.39
CA VAL A 54 2.22 -3.69 5.28
C VAL A 54 0.78 -3.64 5.77
N TYR A 55 0.36 -4.62 6.55
CA TYR A 55 -0.98 -4.65 7.14
C TYR A 55 -1.24 -3.41 8.01
N LYS A 56 -0.35 -3.14 8.95
CA LYS A 56 -0.50 -1.99 9.87
C LYS A 56 -0.54 -0.67 9.12
N TYR A 57 0.35 -0.48 8.17
CA TYR A 57 0.39 0.74 7.37
C TYR A 57 -0.93 0.93 6.60
N THR A 58 -1.40 -0.12 5.96
CA THR A 58 -2.65 -0.08 5.17
C THR A 58 -3.84 0.23 6.06
N TYR A 59 -3.98 -0.51 7.16
CA TYR A 59 -5.09 -0.35 8.09
C TYR A 59 -5.10 1.05 8.72
N ASN A 60 -3.96 1.50 9.22
CA ASN A 60 -3.84 2.80 9.89
C ASN A 60 -4.07 3.96 8.91
N THR A 61 -3.62 3.84 7.67
CA THR A 61 -3.87 4.85 6.64
C THR A 61 -5.36 4.98 6.34
N LEU A 62 -6.06 3.86 6.19
CA LEU A 62 -7.50 3.87 5.95
C LEU A 62 -8.27 4.45 7.14
N MET A 63 -7.87 4.10 8.36
CA MET A 63 -8.48 4.66 9.57
C MET A 63 -8.27 6.17 9.66
N GLU A 64 -7.08 6.65 9.35
CA GLU A 64 -6.81 8.09 9.35
C GLU A 64 -7.63 8.83 8.31
N LEU A 65 -7.77 8.27 7.11
CA LEU A 65 -8.63 8.84 6.08
C LEU A 65 -10.10 8.90 6.52
N GLU A 66 -10.59 7.84 7.15
CA GLU A 66 -11.95 7.79 7.69
C GLU A 66 -12.17 8.88 8.75
N GLU A 67 -11.23 9.06 9.66
CA GLU A 67 -11.29 10.11 10.69
C GLU A 67 -11.33 11.51 10.10
N ARG A 68 -10.77 11.70 8.90
CA ARG A 68 -10.78 12.97 8.17
C ARG A 68 -11.94 13.11 7.19
N GLY A 69 -12.90 12.19 7.24
CA GLY A 69 -14.10 12.24 6.39
C GLY A 69 -13.88 11.81 4.95
N ILE A 70 -12.82 11.06 4.68
CA ILE A 70 -12.50 10.57 3.33
C ILE A 70 -12.85 9.09 3.24
N THR A 71 -13.74 8.77 2.31
CA THR A 71 -14.19 7.39 2.06
C THR A 71 -13.90 7.01 0.61
N PRO A 72 -12.79 6.32 0.33
CA PRO A 72 -12.52 5.89 -1.04
C PRO A 72 -13.51 4.83 -1.50
N ALA A 73 -13.88 4.90 -2.77
CA ALA A 73 -14.70 3.87 -3.40
C ALA A 73 -13.89 2.61 -3.75
N ALA A 74 -12.58 2.79 -3.97
CA ALA A 74 -11.65 1.71 -4.27
C ALA A 74 -10.26 2.05 -3.75
N VAL A 75 -9.50 1.02 -3.44
CA VAL A 75 -8.10 1.13 -3.00
C VAL A 75 -7.24 0.27 -3.89
N GLN A 76 -6.22 0.87 -4.51
CA GLN A 76 -5.18 0.14 -5.22
C GLN A 76 -4.05 -0.18 -4.24
N ILE A 77 -3.63 -1.43 -4.20
CA ILE A 77 -2.58 -1.89 -3.29
C ILE A 77 -1.26 -2.01 -4.05
N GLY A 78 -0.47 -0.96 -3.97
CA GLY A 78 0.82 -0.87 -4.64
C GLY A 78 0.71 -0.46 -6.11
N ALA A 79 1.85 -0.21 -6.70
CA ALA A 79 1.99 0.14 -8.10
C ALA A 79 3.21 -0.58 -8.68
N ASN A 80 3.13 -0.97 -9.97
CA ASN A 80 4.21 -1.69 -10.65
C ASN A 80 4.65 -2.95 -9.91
N CYS A 81 3.67 -3.83 -9.59
CA CYS A 81 3.87 -5.04 -8.81
C CYS A 81 4.01 -6.29 -9.69
N ASP A 82 4.48 -6.15 -10.90
CA ASP A 82 4.69 -7.23 -11.87
C ASP A 82 6.01 -8.00 -11.65
N GLU A 83 6.85 -7.51 -10.75
CA GLU A 83 8.09 -8.15 -10.32
C GLU A 83 8.08 -8.34 -8.79
N ASN A 84 9.25 -8.60 -8.20
CA ASN A 84 9.36 -8.68 -6.75
C ASN A 84 9.08 -7.32 -6.11
N VAL A 85 8.19 -7.31 -5.14
CA VAL A 85 7.75 -6.08 -4.47
C VAL A 85 8.51 -5.86 -3.18
N LEU A 86 8.78 -4.60 -2.85
CA LEU A 86 9.36 -4.17 -1.58
C LEU A 86 10.66 -4.89 -1.24
N VAL A 87 11.60 -4.89 -2.17
CA VAL A 87 12.93 -5.47 -2.03
C VAL A 87 13.98 -4.38 -1.78
N LEU A 88 15.19 -4.77 -1.37
CA LEU A 88 16.28 -3.79 -1.17
C LEU A 88 16.74 -3.19 -2.49
N ASN A 89 16.99 -4.04 -3.45
CA ASN A 89 17.40 -3.65 -4.79
C ASN A 89 16.54 -4.39 -5.79
N SER A 90 15.71 -3.67 -6.49
CA SER A 90 14.90 -4.25 -7.55
C SER A 90 15.80 -4.57 -8.74
N ASN A 91 15.77 -5.81 -9.17
CA ASN A 91 16.50 -6.28 -10.32
C ASN A 91 15.60 -7.13 -11.21
N HIS A 92 15.45 -6.70 -12.44
CA HIS A 92 14.67 -7.34 -13.48
C HIS A 92 15.02 -8.82 -13.74
N SER A 93 16.28 -9.19 -13.50
CA SER A 93 16.79 -10.55 -13.69
C SER A 93 16.54 -11.47 -12.50
N ASP A 94 16.07 -10.96 -11.38
CA ASP A 94 15.83 -11.77 -10.19
C ASP A 94 14.65 -12.71 -10.42
N PRO A 95 14.74 -13.98 -9.94
CA PRO A 95 13.60 -14.88 -9.98
C PRO A 95 12.41 -14.30 -9.21
N LEU A 96 11.21 -14.41 -9.78
CA LEU A 96 10.00 -13.93 -9.12
C LEU A 96 9.68 -14.79 -7.89
N ASP A 97 9.66 -14.18 -6.73
CA ASP A 97 9.24 -14.80 -5.48
C ASP A 97 7.72 -14.61 -5.30
N VAL A 98 6.95 -15.45 -5.94
CA VAL A 98 5.48 -15.39 -5.92
C VAL A 98 4.95 -15.56 -4.51
N LYS A 99 5.50 -16.48 -3.73
CA LYS A 99 5.05 -16.73 -2.36
C LYS A 99 5.19 -15.50 -1.49
N ARG A 100 6.34 -14.83 -1.57
CA ARG A 100 6.59 -13.60 -0.82
C ARG A 100 5.68 -12.47 -1.28
N ASN A 101 5.58 -12.25 -2.57
CA ASN A 101 4.70 -11.21 -3.14
C ASN A 101 3.25 -11.41 -2.72
N VAL A 102 2.75 -12.64 -2.80
CA VAL A 102 1.38 -12.98 -2.37
C VAL A 102 1.18 -12.72 -0.89
N MET A 103 2.15 -13.07 -0.05
CA MET A 103 2.10 -12.81 1.39
C MET A 103 1.96 -11.32 1.68
N LEU A 104 2.76 -10.48 1.03
CA LEU A 104 2.75 -9.03 1.24
C LEU A 104 1.46 -8.39 0.73
N LEU A 105 1.01 -8.76 -0.46
CA LEU A 105 -0.21 -8.20 -1.04
C LEU A 105 -1.46 -8.68 -0.30
N ASN A 106 -1.47 -9.93 0.16
CA ASN A 106 -2.58 -10.43 0.99
C ASN A 106 -2.67 -9.70 2.34
N ALA A 107 -1.58 -9.23 2.89
CA ALA A 107 -1.61 -8.40 4.09
C ALA A 107 -2.39 -7.11 3.86
N SER A 108 -2.21 -6.48 2.69
CA SER A 108 -2.99 -5.30 2.30
C SER A 108 -4.47 -5.61 2.16
N VAL A 109 -4.80 -6.71 1.50
CA VAL A 109 -6.20 -7.16 1.32
C VAL A 109 -6.86 -7.44 2.68
N LYS A 110 -6.14 -8.12 3.57
CA LYS A 110 -6.65 -8.38 4.93
C LYS A 110 -6.92 -7.09 5.69
N ALA A 111 -6.03 -6.11 5.60
CA ALA A 111 -6.20 -4.81 6.25
C ALA A 111 -7.45 -4.10 5.73
N ILE A 112 -7.69 -4.12 4.43
CA ILE A 112 -8.88 -3.52 3.82
C ILE A 112 -10.14 -4.23 4.30
N ASN A 113 -10.13 -5.56 4.33
CA ASN A 113 -11.28 -6.33 4.80
C ASN A 113 -11.57 -6.07 6.28
N ASP A 114 -10.54 -6.01 7.12
CA ASP A 114 -10.70 -5.71 8.55
C ASP A 114 -11.21 -4.27 8.75
N PHE A 115 -10.70 -3.32 7.98
CA PHE A 115 -11.20 -1.95 7.97
C PHE A 115 -12.70 -1.91 7.60
N ASN A 116 -13.09 -2.62 6.55
CA ASN A 116 -14.49 -2.66 6.11
C ASN A 116 -15.42 -3.25 7.17
N LYS A 117 -14.98 -4.25 7.91
CA LYS A 117 -15.75 -4.82 9.03
C LYS A 117 -15.95 -3.82 10.16
N LYS A 118 -14.99 -2.93 10.37
CA LYS A 118 -15.05 -1.93 11.44
C LYS A 118 -15.84 -0.69 11.04
N CYS A 119 -15.64 -0.18 9.84
CA CYS A 119 -16.13 1.12 9.38
C CYS A 119 -17.15 1.03 8.23
N GLY A 120 -17.21 -0.09 7.61
CA GLY A 120 -18.15 -0.35 6.52
C GLY A 120 -19.45 -0.94 7.02
#